data_9d2c7dff77a150f44527659b750497d5
#
_entry.id   9d2c7dff77a150f44527659b750497d5
#
_cell.length_a   1.000
_cell.length_b   1.000
_cell.length_c   1.000
_cell.angle_alpha   90.00
_cell.angle_beta   90.00
_cell.angle_gamma   90.00
#
_symmetry.space_group_name_H-M   'P 1'
#
loop_
_entity.id
_entity.type
_entity.pdbx_description
1 polymer ?
#
loop_
_entity_poly.entity_id
_entity_poly.type
_entity_poly.pdbx_seq_one_letter_code
_entity_poly.pdbx_strand_id
1 'polypeptide(L)'
;VLLAIDVGNTEVTLGLFDGRRLARSFRLSSETRRTADELTLYLTQVFPELASRGEHAGVIASVVPTATSSYLEAARRLCGRDPLEVSSLIPSGVEIDYRDPQSAGADRIANAAAALRLYGAPVIVVDFGTATTFDVIVKDRRYIGGVIAPGVITGAEHLIRRAARLSAFELRAPEHVVGRSTEESLQSGVYYGAVGQVDAIVRRIAAEERIRPMVVATGGLASMIAAHSETIEKVDPDLTLHGLRIIYELNHPEGPEKTQAAAPKPSPRRDPKRGAKSKKHRK
;
A
#
# COMPACT_ATOMS: atom_id res chain seq x y z
N VAL A 1 -15.64 1.42 6.82
CA VAL A 1 -14.20 1.73 6.73
C VAL A 1 -13.50 0.79 5.76
N LEU A 2 -12.33 1.20 5.24
CA LEU A 2 -11.48 0.38 4.36
C LEU A 2 -10.18 0.03 5.08
N LEU A 3 -9.91 -1.27 5.21
CA LEU A 3 -8.64 -1.81 5.67
C LEU A 3 -7.72 -2.01 4.47
N ALA A 4 -6.60 -1.29 4.43
CA ALA A 4 -5.55 -1.43 3.44
C ALA A 4 -4.35 -2.16 4.05
N ILE A 5 -3.84 -3.18 3.36
CA ILE A 5 -2.73 -4.01 3.82
C ILE A 5 -1.69 -4.09 2.70
N ASP A 6 -0.48 -3.68 3.00
CA ASP A 6 0.69 -3.87 2.14
C ASP A 6 1.65 -4.86 2.80
N VAL A 7 1.79 -6.04 2.20
CA VAL A 7 2.61 -7.16 2.72
C VAL A 7 3.94 -7.19 2.01
N GLY A 8 4.93 -6.48 2.56
CA GLY A 8 6.31 -6.47 2.09
C GLY A 8 7.18 -7.56 2.71
N ASN A 9 8.38 -7.76 2.15
CA ASN A 9 9.32 -8.80 2.60
C ASN A 9 9.89 -8.55 4.02
N THR A 10 10.06 -7.30 4.42
CA THR A 10 10.63 -6.94 5.74
C THR A 10 9.56 -6.40 6.68
N GLU A 11 8.61 -5.66 6.14
CA GLU A 11 7.58 -4.95 6.90
C GLU A 11 6.22 -5.09 6.24
N VAL A 12 5.17 -5.19 7.06
CA VAL A 12 3.78 -5.08 6.62
C VAL A 12 3.23 -3.75 7.08
N THR A 13 2.72 -2.96 6.14
CA THR A 13 2.08 -1.67 6.44
C THR A 13 0.57 -1.83 6.40
N LEU A 14 -0.09 -1.38 7.47
CA LEU A 14 -1.53 -1.47 7.69
C LEU A 14 -2.11 -0.07 7.74
N GLY A 15 -3.21 0.17 7.05
CA GLY A 15 -3.93 1.44 7.08
C GLY A 15 -5.44 1.25 7.22
N LEU A 16 -6.06 2.07 8.06
CA LEU A 16 -7.51 2.15 8.16
C LEU A 16 -7.99 3.48 7.61
N PHE A 17 -8.82 3.44 6.58
CA PHE A 17 -9.42 4.61 5.96
C PHE A 17 -10.87 4.79 6.39
N ASP A 18 -11.21 6.04 6.72
CA ASP A 18 -12.58 6.52 6.86
C ASP A 18 -12.88 7.43 5.65
N GLY A 19 -13.60 6.91 4.69
CA GLY A 19 -13.71 7.51 3.37
C GLY A 19 -12.32 7.63 2.71
N ARG A 20 -11.92 8.87 2.40
CA ARG A 20 -10.61 9.15 1.79
C ARG A 20 -9.51 9.47 2.80
N ARG A 21 -9.86 9.65 4.07
CA ARG A 21 -8.92 10.01 5.12
C ARG A 21 -8.28 8.76 5.71
N LEU A 22 -6.95 8.69 5.71
CA LEU A 22 -6.20 7.72 6.49
C LEU A 22 -6.37 8.07 7.97
N ALA A 23 -7.16 7.28 8.68
CA ALA A 23 -7.45 7.52 10.09
C ALA A 23 -6.29 7.08 10.98
N ARG A 24 -5.71 5.93 10.66
CA ARG A 24 -4.54 5.35 11.37
C ARG A 24 -3.72 4.47 10.44
N SER A 25 -2.42 4.37 10.74
CA SER A 25 -1.54 3.38 10.12
C SER A 25 -0.70 2.69 11.18
N PHE A 26 -0.31 1.45 10.91
CA PHE A 26 0.56 0.63 11.76
C PHE A 26 1.50 -0.18 10.89
N ARG A 27 2.63 -0.57 11.49
CA ARG A 27 3.63 -1.41 10.85
C ARG A 27 3.89 -2.65 11.70
N LEU A 28 4.04 -3.79 11.03
CA LEU A 28 4.40 -5.06 11.63
C LEU A 28 5.64 -5.60 10.92
N SER A 29 6.53 -6.25 11.65
CA SER A 29 7.62 -7.01 11.03
C SER A 29 7.06 -8.21 10.25
N SER A 30 7.59 -8.44 9.05
CA SER A 30 7.28 -9.63 8.24
C SER A 30 8.09 -10.86 8.63
N GLU A 31 9.14 -10.73 9.45
CA GLU A 31 10.01 -11.85 9.84
C GLU A 31 9.27 -12.94 10.60
N THR A 32 8.23 -12.59 11.35
CA THR A 32 7.42 -13.53 12.11
C THR A 32 6.25 -14.01 11.28
N ARG A 33 6.19 -15.30 10.99
CA ARG A 33 5.01 -15.91 10.38
C ARG A 33 3.86 -15.89 11.37
N ARG A 34 2.74 -15.29 10.96
CA ARG A 34 1.51 -15.20 11.76
C ARG A 34 0.40 -16.00 11.12
N THR A 35 -0.37 -16.66 11.94
CA THR A 35 -1.61 -17.32 11.52
C THR A 35 -2.71 -16.28 11.29
N ALA A 36 -3.76 -16.66 10.57
CA ALA A 36 -4.92 -15.78 10.38
C ALA A 36 -5.60 -15.42 11.72
N ASP A 37 -5.55 -16.32 12.72
CA ASP A 37 -6.10 -16.07 14.05
C ASP A 37 -5.31 -14.99 14.80
N GLU A 38 -3.98 -15.07 14.82
CA GLU A 38 -3.12 -14.03 15.40
C GLU A 38 -3.31 -12.70 14.70
N LEU A 39 -3.36 -12.68 13.35
CA LEU A 39 -3.59 -11.47 12.60
C LEU A 39 -4.96 -10.84 12.89
N THR A 40 -6.01 -11.67 13.03
CA THR A 40 -7.34 -11.20 13.40
C THR A 40 -7.32 -10.51 14.77
N LEU A 41 -6.63 -11.09 15.76
CA LEU A 41 -6.46 -10.49 17.08
C LEU A 41 -5.68 -9.16 17.01
N TYR A 42 -4.53 -9.13 16.31
CA TYR A 42 -3.74 -7.91 16.15
C TYR A 42 -4.53 -6.81 15.45
N LEU A 43 -5.16 -7.13 14.32
CA LEU A 43 -5.92 -6.15 13.54
C LEU A 43 -7.10 -5.60 14.34
N THR A 44 -7.80 -6.42 15.11
CA THR A 44 -8.89 -5.97 15.99
C THR A 44 -8.37 -5.08 17.13
N GLN A 45 -7.17 -5.36 17.64
CA GLN A 45 -6.58 -4.59 18.71
C GLN A 45 -6.09 -3.21 18.24
N VAL A 46 -5.43 -3.15 17.06
CA VAL A 46 -4.91 -1.88 16.51
C VAL A 46 -6.00 -1.05 15.81
N PHE A 47 -7.04 -1.70 15.30
CA PHE A 47 -8.20 -1.09 14.66
C PHE A 47 -9.51 -1.59 15.30
N PRO A 48 -9.87 -1.10 16.49
CA PRO A 48 -11.08 -1.53 17.19
C PRO A 48 -12.37 -1.34 16.39
N GLU A 49 -12.36 -0.44 15.40
CA GLU A 49 -13.48 -0.20 14.48
C GLU A 49 -13.86 -1.48 13.71
N LEU A 50 -12.89 -2.35 13.42
CA LEU A 50 -13.13 -3.61 12.71
C LEU A 50 -13.87 -4.66 13.56
N ALA A 51 -13.92 -4.49 14.87
CA ALA A 51 -14.72 -5.33 15.77
C ALA A 51 -16.20 -4.94 15.79
N SER A 52 -16.54 -3.74 15.31
CA SER A 52 -17.93 -3.27 15.29
C SER A 52 -18.72 -3.94 14.16
N ARG A 53 -20.03 -4.11 14.36
CA ARG A 53 -20.94 -4.53 13.28
C ARG A 53 -21.11 -3.35 12.31
N GLY A 54 -20.45 -3.42 11.18
CA GLY A 54 -20.51 -2.40 10.13
C GLY A 54 -20.01 -2.97 8.81
N GLU A 55 -20.26 -2.24 7.73
CA GLU A 55 -19.70 -2.60 6.43
C GLU A 55 -18.23 -2.22 6.38
N HIS A 56 -17.38 -3.23 6.38
CA HIS A 56 -15.95 -3.06 6.22
C HIS A 56 -15.51 -3.64 4.88
N ALA A 57 -14.49 -3.07 4.34
CA ALA A 57 -13.86 -3.55 3.12
C ALA A 57 -12.37 -3.74 3.34
N GLY A 58 -11.75 -4.61 2.54
CA GLY A 58 -10.32 -4.84 2.56
C GLY A 58 -9.70 -4.71 1.17
N VAL A 59 -8.46 -4.21 1.13
CA VAL A 59 -7.61 -4.22 -0.07
C VAL A 59 -6.20 -4.62 0.34
N ILE A 60 -5.59 -5.51 -0.43
CA ILE A 60 -4.29 -6.10 -0.10
C ILE A 60 -3.36 -6.01 -1.31
N ALA A 61 -2.16 -5.46 -1.12
CA ALA A 61 -1.01 -5.74 -1.96
C ALA A 61 -0.10 -6.71 -1.22
N SER A 62 0.46 -7.69 -1.92
CA SER A 62 1.43 -8.60 -1.33
C SER A 62 2.50 -9.01 -2.33
N VAL A 63 3.74 -8.99 -1.87
CA VAL A 63 4.91 -9.54 -2.57
C VAL A 63 5.52 -10.73 -1.81
N VAL A 64 4.78 -11.28 -0.82
CA VAL A 64 5.20 -12.40 0.03
C VAL A 64 4.18 -13.55 -0.06
N PRO A 65 4.29 -14.45 -1.06
CA PRO A 65 3.29 -15.52 -1.29
C PRO A 65 3.00 -16.38 -0.07
N THR A 66 4.01 -16.63 0.77
CA THR A 66 3.88 -17.48 1.97
C THR A 66 3.10 -16.84 3.11
N ALA A 67 2.92 -15.51 3.09
CA ALA A 67 2.17 -14.76 4.10
C ALA A 67 0.79 -14.33 3.59
N THR A 68 0.62 -14.17 2.28
CA THR A 68 -0.59 -13.63 1.63
C THR A 68 -1.87 -14.30 2.12
N SER A 69 -1.91 -15.63 2.16
CA SER A 69 -3.11 -16.37 2.54
C SER A 69 -3.61 -16.07 3.96
N SER A 70 -2.68 -15.89 4.91
CA SER A 70 -3.04 -15.55 6.30
C SER A 70 -3.64 -14.13 6.40
N TYR A 71 -3.09 -13.15 5.66
CA TYR A 71 -3.61 -11.78 5.63
C TYR A 71 -4.96 -11.71 4.91
N LEU A 72 -5.14 -12.42 3.79
CA LEU A 72 -6.42 -12.52 3.08
C LEU A 72 -7.51 -13.10 3.98
N GLU A 73 -7.21 -14.20 4.68
CA GLU A 73 -8.18 -14.85 5.57
C GLU A 73 -8.54 -13.96 6.77
N ALA A 74 -7.55 -13.30 7.41
CA ALA A 74 -7.81 -12.37 8.50
C ALA A 74 -8.67 -11.17 8.05
N ALA A 75 -8.34 -10.58 6.90
CA ALA A 75 -9.11 -9.48 6.33
C ALA A 75 -10.53 -9.90 5.96
N ARG A 76 -10.71 -11.10 5.37
CA ARG A 76 -12.04 -11.65 5.06
C ARG A 76 -12.91 -11.79 6.31
N ARG A 77 -12.35 -12.33 7.41
CA ARG A 77 -13.07 -12.49 8.67
C ARG A 77 -13.52 -11.14 9.25
N LEU A 78 -12.63 -10.15 9.21
CA LEU A 78 -12.91 -8.82 9.77
C LEU A 78 -13.85 -7.98 8.90
N CYS A 79 -13.73 -8.11 7.58
CA CYS A 79 -14.58 -7.35 6.65
C CYS A 79 -15.89 -8.05 6.29
N GLY A 80 -16.04 -9.36 6.61
CA GLY A 80 -17.22 -10.17 6.26
C GLY A 80 -17.33 -10.49 4.76
N ARG A 81 -16.31 -10.15 3.97
CA ARG A 81 -16.21 -10.39 2.52
C ARG A 81 -14.75 -10.51 2.10
N ASP A 82 -14.51 -11.05 0.91
CA ASP A 82 -13.17 -11.17 0.37
C ASP A 82 -12.56 -9.77 0.12
N PRO A 83 -11.33 -9.52 0.58
CA PRO A 83 -10.62 -8.30 0.25
C PRO A 83 -10.23 -8.28 -1.23
N LEU A 84 -10.10 -7.08 -1.80
CA LEU A 84 -9.56 -6.89 -3.14
C LEU A 84 -8.06 -7.17 -3.11
N GLU A 85 -7.59 -8.14 -3.89
CA GLU A 85 -6.16 -8.41 -4.06
C GLU A 85 -5.63 -7.61 -5.26
N VAL A 86 -4.62 -6.76 -5.01
CA VAL A 86 -4.02 -5.92 -6.05
C VAL A 86 -3.11 -6.75 -6.94
N SER A 87 -3.32 -6.64 -8.24
CA SER A 87 -2.49 -7.26 -9.27
C SER A 87 -2.56 -6.44 -10.57
N SER A 88 -1.72 -6.80 -11.54
CA SER A 88 -1.75 -6.21 -12.86
C SER A 88 -3.01 -6.53 -13.69
N LEU A 89 -3.84 -7.44 -13.21
CA LEU A 89 -5.05 -7.89 -13.90
C LEU A 89 -6.29 -7.05 -13.57
N ILE A 90 -6.24 -6.22 -12.55
CA ILE A 90 -7.35 -5.37 -12.12
C ILE A 90 -7.12 -3.91 -12.51
N PRO A 91 -8.17 -3.11 -12.69
CA PRO A 91 -8.05 -1.68 -12.90
C PRO A 91 -7.25 -0.99 -11.78
N SER A 92 -6.11 -0.42 -12.11
CA SER A 92 -5.24 0.28 -11.16
C SER A 92 -5.19 1.80 -11.41
N GLY A 93 -5.75 2.28 -12.52
CA GLY A 93 -5.67 3.67 -12.92
C GLY A 93 -4.41 4.01 -13.72
N VAL A 94 -3.41 3.12 -13.75
CA VAL A 94 -2.24 3.19 -14.62
C VAL A 94 -2.31 2.12 -15.69
N GLU A 95 -1.77 2.38 -16.85
CA GLU A 95 -1.53 1.40 -17.90
C GLU A 95 -0.15 0.80 -17.69
N ILE A 96 -0.09 -0.49 -17.39
CA ILE A 96 1.17 -1.19 -17.12
C ILE A 96 1.83 -1.58 -18.44
N ASP A 97 2.86 -0.83 -18.81
CA ASP A 97 3.62 -1.01 -20.06
C ASP A 97 4.92 -1.79 -19.80
N TYR A 98 4.76 -2.97 -19.21
CA TYR A 98 5.83 -3.94 -18.98
C TYR A 98 5.84 -5.01 -20.06
N ARG A 99 7.02 -5.59 -20.37
CA ARG A 99 7.10 -6.78 -21.22
C ARG A 99 6.30 -7.95 -20.68
N ASP A 100 6.31 -8.11 -19.35
CA ASP A 100 5.48 -9.05 -18.62
C ASP A 100 4.75 -8.27 -17.51
N PRO A 101 3.51 -7.83 -17.75
CA PRO A 101 2.73 -7.06 -16.78
C PRO A 101 2.51 -7.79 -15.46
N GLN A 102 2.48 -9.13 -15.46
CA GLN A 102 2.25 -9.92 -14.24
C GLN A 102 3.47 -9.94 -13.31
N SER A 103 4.65 -9.57 -13.81
CA SER A 103 5.85 -9.45 -13.00
C SER A 103 5.92 -8.14 -12.20
N ALA A 104 5.02 -7.18 -12.44
CA ALA A 104 4.96 -5.94 -11.67
C ALA A 104 4.44 -6.23 -10.25
N GLY A 105 5.23 -5.89 -9.24
CA GLY A 105 4.85 -6.04 -7.83
C GLY A 105 3.60 -5.22 -7.49
N ALA A 106 2.73 -5.79 -6.65
CA ALA A 106 1.47 -5.15 -6.25
C ALA A 106 1.70 -3.82 -5.50
N ASP A 107 2.75 -3.74 -4.69
CA ASP A 107 3.23 -2.54 -4.01
C ASP A 107 3.61 -1.43 -5.00
N ARG A 108 4.36 -1.78 -6.05
CA ARG A 108 4.78 -0.85 -7.10
C ARG A 108 3.60 -0.35 -7.93
N ILE A 109 2.61 -1.22 -8.21
CA ILE A 109 1.35 -0.83 -8.87
C ILE A 109 0.58 0.16 -7.99
N ALA A 110 0.50 -0.10 -6.68
CA ALA A 110 -0.13 0.81 -5.73
C ALA A 110 0.58 2.17 -5.68
N ASN A 111 1.91 2.17 -5.59
CA ASN A 111 2.73 3.39 -5.64
C ASN A 111 2.48 4.19 -6.93
N ALA A 112 2.47 3.53 -8.08
CA ALA A 112 2.23 4.16 -9.37
C ALA A 112 0.82 4.77 -9.46
N ALA A 113 -0.20 4.06 -8.98
CA ALA A 113 -1.59 4.55 -8.94
C ALA A 113 -1.73 5.79 -8.06
N ALA A 114 -1.12 5.78 -6.86
CA ALA A 114 -1.12 6.92 -5.96
C ALA A 114 -0.38 8.12 -6.57
N ALA A 115 0.84 7.90 -7.05
CA ALA A 115 1.66 8.96 -7.61
C ALA A 115 0.97 9.66 -8.79
N LEU A 116 0.42 8.89 -9.73
CA LEU A 116 -0.35 9.44 -10.83
C LEU A 116 -1.56 10.26 -10.35
N ARG A 117 -2.30 9.73 -9.39
CA ARG A 117 -3.55 10.36 -8.91
C ARG A 117 -3.32 11.62 -8.09
N LEU A 118 -2.25 11.66 -7.29
CA LEU A 118 -1.97 12.73 -6.34
C LEU A 118 -1.03 13.81 -6.91
N TYR A 119 -0.10 13.41 -7.76
CA TYR A 119 0.97 14.28 -8.25
C TYR A 119 0.96 14.49 -9.77
N GLY A 120 0.19 13.65 -10.50
CA GLY A 120 0.12 13.72 -11.96
C GLY A 120 1.28 13.00 -12.64
N ALA A 121 1.40 13.17 -13.96
CA ALA A 121 2.47 12.61 -14.76
C ALA A 121 3.14 13.70 -15.62
N PRO A 122 4.46 13.60 -15.90
CA PRO A 122 5.33 12.49 -15.54
C PRO A 122 5.75 12.54 -14.06
N VAL A 123 5.86 11.36 -13.42
CA VAL A 123 6.28 11.21 -12.03
C VAL A 123 7.20 10.00 -11.87
N ILE A 124 8.19 10.12 -11.00
CA ILE A 124 9.04 9.01 -10.55
C ILE A 124 8.78 8.82 -9.06
N VAL A 125 8.45 7.60 -8.67
CA VAL A 125 8.39 7.20 -7.26
C VAL A 125 9.71 6.55 -6.89
N VAL A 126 10.31 7.01 -5.79
CA VAL A 126 11.47 6.36 -5.16
C VAL A 126 11.03 5.75 -3.85
N ASP A 127 11.00 4.43 -3.76
CA ASP A 127 10.58 3.72 -2.55
C ASP A 127 11.80 3.12 -1.85
N PHE A 128 12.01 3.52 -0.59
CA PHE A 128 13.10 3.06 0.27
C PHE A 128 12.65 1.92 1.18
N GLY A 129 12.45 0.75 0.59
CA GLY A 129 12.10 -0.49 1.28
C GLY A 129 13.28 -1.48 1.41
N THR A 130 12.97 -2.78 1.38
CA THR A 130 13.95 -3.88 1.31
C THR A 130 14.88 -3.74 0.10
N ALA A 131 14.31 -3.29 -1.01
CA ALA A 131 15.04 -2.75 -2.15
C ALA A 131 14.77 -1.25 -2.25
N THR A 132 15.63 -0.50 -2.93
CA THR A 132 15.30 0.86 -3.38
C THR A 132 14.75 0.76 -4.79
N THR A 133 13.46 1.05 -4.98
CA THR A 133 12.83 1.00 -6.30
C THR A 133 12.58 2.38 -6.87
N PHE A 134 12.58 2.45 -8.20
CA PHE A 134 12.25 3.66 -8.95
C PHE A 134 11.14 3.29 -9.92
N ASP A 135 9.96 3.82 -9.75
CA ASP A 135 8.80 3.55 -10.58
C ASP A 135 8.51 4.75 -11.46
N VAL A 136 8.48 4.54 -12.78
CA VAL A 136 8.42 5.61 -13.76
C VAL A 136 7.06 5.63 -14.44
N ILE A 137 6.30 6.69 -14.20
CA ILE A 137 5.01 6.93 -14.82
C ILE A 137 5.15 8.13 -15.76
N VAL A 138 4.98 7.88 -17.06
CA VAL A 138 5.04 8.91 -18.11
C VAL A 138 3.65 9.42 -18.45
N LYS A 139 3.56 10.35 -19.40
CA LYS A 139 2.28 10.84 -19.92
C LYS A 139 1.37 9.70 -20.34
N ASP A 140 0.07 9.98 -20.49
CA ASP A 140 -0.96 9.03 -20.87
C ASP A 140 -1.14 7.87 -19.86
N ARG A 141 -0.75 8.11 -18.60
CA ARG A 141 -0.88 7.17 -17.46
C ARG A 141 -0.09 5.87 -17.62
N ARG A 142 0.92 5.85 -18.48
CA ARG A 142 1.73 4.64 -18.71
C ARG A 142 2.79 4.48 -17.62
N TYR A 143 2.73 3.37 -16.93
CA TYR A 143 3.77 2.89 -16.02
C TYR A 143 4.73 2.01 -16.82
N ILE A 144 5.84 2.61 -17.26
CA ILE A 144 6.79 2.02 -18.21
C ILE A 144 7.84 1.12 -17.57
N GLY A 145 7.83 0.99 -16.25
CA GLY A 145 8.83 0.22 -15.53
C GLY A 145 9.65 1.07 -14.60
N GLY A 146 10.90 0.68 -14.38
CA GLY A 146 11.76 1.42 -13.50
C GLY A 146 13.05 0.71 -13.16
N VAL A 147 13.65 1.06 -12.03
CA VAL A 147 14.92 0.51 -11.55
C VAL A 147 14.70 -0.15 -10.19
N ILE A 148 15.42 -1.24 -9.95
CA ILE A 148 15.48 -1.90 -8.64
C ILE A 148 16.96 -1.93 -8.23
N ALA A 149 17.27 -1.30 -7.11
CA ALA A 149 18.60 -1.28 -6.51
C ALA A 149 18.57 -1.96 -5.14
N PRO A 150 19.72 -2.40 -4.61
CA PRO A 150 19.78 -2.87 -3.25
C PRO A 150 19.24 -1.82 -2.26
N GLY A 151 18.41 -2.24 -1.30
CA GLY A 151 17.95 -1.34 -0.24
C GLY A 151 19.12 -0.84 0.60
N VAL A 152 19.02 0.37 1.09
CA VAL A 152 20.10 1.04 1.82
C VAL A 152 20.53 0.24 3.05
N ILE A 153 19.56 -0.15 3.89
CA ILE A 153 19.83 -0.97 5.09
C ILE A 153 20.29 -2.38 4.71
N THR A 154 19.59 -3.03 3.79
CA THR A 154 19.91 -4.40 3.33
C THR A 154 21.34 -4.47 2.76
N GLY A 155 21.74 -3.47 1.98
CA GLY A 155 23.08 -3.36 1.42
C GLY A 155 24.14 -3.15 2.51
N ALA A 156 23.88 -2.27 3.47
CA ALA A 156 24.77 -2.00 4.60
C ALA A 156 24.94 -3.24 5.49
N GLU A 157 23.88 -3.92 5.86
CA GLU A 157 23.91 -5.15 6.64
C GLU A 157 24.68 -6.27 5.93
N HIS A 158 24.49 -6.39 4.61
CA HIS A 158 25.25 -7.37 3.82
C HIS A 158 26.74 -7.07 3.82
N LEU A 159 27.13 -5.80 3.68
CA LEU A 159 28.53 -5.36 3.77
C LEU A 159 29.11 -5.68 5.14
N ILE A 160 28.41 -5.35 6.23
CA ILE A 160 28.85 -5.61 7.61
C ILE A 160 29.04 -7.12 7.83
N ARG A 161 28.11 -7.95 7.40
CA ARG A 161 28.23 -9.42 7.53
C ARG A 161 29.43 -10.01 6.78
N ARG A 162 29.86 -9.39 5.69
CA ARG A 162 31.00 -9.86 4.88
C ARG A 162 32.34 -9.30 5.34
N ALA A 163 32.37 -8.23 6.06
CA ALA A 163 33.60 -7.53 6.47
C ALA A 163 33.91 -7.82 7.94
N ALA A 164 34.93 -8.62 8.20
CA ALA A 164 35.29 -9.13 9.52
C ALA A 164 35.56 -8.06 10.61
N ARG A 165 35.71 -6.79 10.23
CA ARG A 165 36.03 -5.68 11.14
C ARG A 165 34.99 -4.57 11.18
N LEU A 166 33.85 -4.73 10.50
CA LEU A 166 32.76 -3.76 10.54
C LEU A 166 31.75 -4.18 11.60
N SER A 167 31.30 -3.23 12.40
CA SER A 167 30.23 -3.40 13.38
C SER A 167 28.94 -2.78 12.88
N ALA A 168 27.81 -3.20 13.46
CA ALA A 168 26.54 -2.55 13.22
C ALA A 168 26.59 -1.08 13.64
N PHE A 169 25.97 -0.21 12.88
CA PHE A 169 25.84 1.23 13.15
C PHE A 169 24.41 1.68 12.90
N GLU A 170 24.03 2.76 13.54
CA GLU A 170 22.77 3.42 13.26
C GLU A 170 22.92 4.34 12.05
N LEU A 171 22.09 4.14 11.01
CA LEU A 171 22.10 5.01 9.84
C LEU A 171 21.51 6.38 10.20
N ARG A 172 22.33 7.42 10.06
CA ARG A 172 21.94 8.82 10.23
C ARG A 172 22.75 9.69 9.27
N ALA A 173 22.27 10.90 8.99
CA ALA A 173 23.02 11.85 8.19
C ALA A 173 24.33 12.23 8.89
N PRO A 174 25.51 12.02 8.25
CA PRO A 174 26.78 12.36 8.86
C PRO A 174 27.01 13.88 8.80
N GLU A 175 27.70 14.41 9.82
CA GLU A 175 28.09 15.84 9.86
C GLU A 175 29.13 16.18 8.76
N HIS A 176 30.00 15.23 8.45
CA HIS A 176 31.07 15.41 7.45
C HIS A 176 31.06 14.24 6.47
N VAL A 177 31.32 14.55 5.20
CA VAL A 177 31.44 13.51 4.15
C VAL A 177 32.66 12.61 4.41
N VAL A 178 33.77 13.19 4.88
CA VAL A 178 34.96 12.43 5.20
C VAL A 178 34.90 11.99 6.66
N GLY A 179 34.64 10.69 6.89
CA GLY A 179 34.71 10.09 8.22
C GLY A 179 36.17 9.96 8.72
N ARG A 180 36.39 10.11 10.02
CA ARG A 180 37.69 10.01 10.68
C ARG A 180 37.81 8.71 11.47
N SER A 181 36.79 7.86 11.47
CA SER A 181 36.81 6.49 11.98
C SER A 181 36.20 5.55 10.92
N THR A 182 36.35 4.24 11.13
CA THR A 182 35.75 3.24 10.24
C THR A 182 34.22 3.33 10.25
N GLU A 183 33.64 3.56 11.43
CA GLU A 183 32.19 3.73 11.59
C GLU A 183 31.67 4.97 10.85
N GLU A 184 32.31 6.13 11.07
CA GLU A 184 31.96 7.37 10.35
C GLU A 184 32.09 7.22 8.83
N SER A 185 33.18 6.57 8.38
CA SER A 185 33.42 6.30 6.96
C SER A 185 32.35 5.40 6.35
N LEU A 186 31.96 4.35 7.08
CA LEU A 186 30.88 3.44 6.67
C LEU A 186 29.53 4.17 6.62
N GLN A 187 29.20 4.91 7.66
CA GLN A 187 27.99 5.71 7.75
C GLN A 187 27.90 6.72 6.59
N SER A 188 28.97 7.45 6.34
CA SER A 188 29.04 8.41 5.24
C SER A 188 28.89 7.74 3.88
N GLY A 189 29.58 6.64 3.65
CA GLY A 189 29.50 5.88 2.40
C GLY A 189 28.12 5.33 2.12
N VAL A 190 27.43 4.77 3.13
CA VAL A 190 26.07 4.26 3.00
C VAL A 190 25.08 5.41 2.76
N TYR A 191 25.19 6.48 3.54
CA TYR A 191 24.27 7.61 3.45
C TYR A 191 24.41 8.36 2.12
N TYR A 192 25.58 8.92 1.83
CA TYR A 192 25.81 9.69 0.61
C TYR A 192 25.84 8.81 -0.64
N GLY A 193 26.18 7.52 -0.49
CA GLY A 193 26.02 6.54 -1.55
C GLY A 193 24.56 6.40 -1.97
N ALA A 194 23.62 6.33 -1.00
CA ALA A 194 22.19 6.29 -1.27
C ALA A 194 21.68 7.58 -1.91
N VAL A 195 22.05 8.76 -1.37
CA VAL A 195 21.71 10.07 -1.96
C VAL A 195 22.18 10.17 -3.41
N GLY A 196 23.47 9.90 -3.65
CA GLY A 196 24.06 9.99 -4.98
C GLY A 196 23.46 8.98 -5.96
N GLN A 197 23.13 7.77 -5.50
CA GLN A 197 22.45 6.75 -6.29
C GLN A 197 21.08 7.25 -6.79
N VAL A 198 20.28 7.82 -5.88
CA VAL A 198 18.95 8.35 -6.21
C VAL A 198 19.09 9.46 -7.25
N ASP A 199 19.88 10.47 -6.97
CA ASP A 199 20.03 11.62 -7.86
C ASP A 199 20.58 11.23 -9.25
N ALA A 200 21.54 10.32 -9.27
CA ALA A 200 22.11 9.84 -10.53
C ALA A 200 21.11 9.03 -11.37
N ILE A 201 20.35 8.14 -10.73
CA ILE A 201 19.36 7.30 -11.41
C ILE A 201 18.21 8.15 -11.92
N VAL A 202 17.64 9.04 -11.11
CA VAL A 202 16.55 9.94 -11.49
C VAL A 202 16.96 10.81 -12.70
N ARG A 203 18.16 11.42 -12.66
CA ARG A 203 18.66 12.23 -13.78
C ARG A 203 18.84 11.42 -15.07
N ARG A 204 19.28 10.17 -14.97
CA ARG A 204 19.43 9.27 -16.13
C ARG A 204 18.08 8.91 -16.73
N ILE A 205 17.10 8.54 -15.90
CA ILE A 205 15.72 8.26 -16.33
C ILE A 205 15.12 9.50 -17.02
N ALA A 206 15.24 10.67 -16.38
CA ALA A 206 14.71 11.92 -16.91
C ALA A 206 15.32 12.29 -18.28
N ALA A 207 16.62 12.04 -18.47
CA ALA A 207 17.32 12.30 -19.73
C ALA A 207 16.94 11.28 -20.82
N GLU A 208 16.86 9.97 -20.48
CA GLU A 208 16.53 8.89 -21.40
C GLU A 208 15.09 9.05 -21.92
N GLU A 209 14.13 9.24 -21.01
CA GLU A 209 12.72 9.41 -21.35
C GLU A 209 12.36 10.84 -21.81
N ARG A 210 13.31 11.77 -21.76
CA ARG A 210 13.13 13.20 -22.12
C ARG A 210 11.97 13.86 -21.38
N ILE A 211 11.86 13.56 -20.07
CA ILE A 211 10.81 14.08 -19.18
C ILE A 211 11.39 15.02 -18.12
N ARG A 212 10.51 15.81 -17.53
CA ARG A 212 10.74 16.53 -16.27
C ARG A 212 9.75 16.01 -15.25
N PRO A 213 10.09 14.92 -14.55
CA PRO A 213 9.17 14.28 -13.63
C PRO A 213 9.12 15.02 -12.30
N MET A 214 7.96 15.02 -11.65
CA MET A 214 7.88 15.14 -10.19
C MET A 214 8.56 13.91 -9.57
N VAL A 215 9.38 14.09 -8.55
CA VAL A 215 10.03 12.98 -7.84
C VAL A 215 9.47 12.87 -6.43
N VAL A 216 8.79 11.77 -6.17
CA VAL A 216 8.12 11.48 -4.89
C VAL A 216 8.83 10.32 -4.21
N ALA A 217 9.28 10.54 -2.97
CA ALA A 217 9.89 9.50 -2.16
C ALA A 217 8.91 8.92 -1.14
N THR A 218 8.97 7.60 -0.94
CA THR A 218 8.22 6.85 0.10
C THR A 218 9.12 5.82 0.76
N GLY A 219 8.61 5.12 1.75
CA GLY A 219 9.36 4.12 2.52
C GLY A 219 10.09 4.70 3.73
N GLY A 220 10.69 3.81 4.53
CA GLY A 220 11.19 4.14 5.86
C GLY A 220 12.32 5.18 5.91
N LEU A 221 13.12 5.28 4.85
CA LEU A 221 14.27 6.20 4.78
C LEU A 221 14.01 7.44 3.93
N ALA A 222 12.80 7.60 3.37
CA ALA A 222 12.49 8.67 2.43
C ALA A 222 12.82 10.07 2.97
N SER A 223 12.35 10.40 4.18
CA SER A 223 12.61 11.72 4.79
C SER A 223 14.08 11.98 5.03
N MET A 224 14.82 10.95 5.45
CA MET A 224 16.26 11.07 5.74
C MET A 224 17.07 11.33 4.46
N ILE A 225 16.81 10.58 3.41
CA ILE A 225 17.56 10.70 2.14
C ILE A 225 17.14 11.97 1.39
N ALA A 226 15.85 12.31 1.39
CA ALA A 226 15.33 13.53 0.75
C ALA A 226 15.97 14.82 1.28
N ALA A 227 16.43 14.82 2.53
CA ALA A 227 17.07 16.00 3.14
C ALA A 227 18.35 16.46 2.40
N HIS A 228 19.02 15.55 1.68
CA HIS A 228 20.26 15.85 0.94
C HIS A 228 20.17 15.48 -0.55
N SER A 229 19.06 14.93 -1.01
CA SER A 229 18.81 14.68 -2.44
C SER A 229 18.50 15.98 -3.17
N GLU A 230 19.07 16.15 -4.35
CA GLU A 230 18.80 17.28 -5.23
C GLU A 230 17.58 17.01 -6.14
N THR A 231 17.11 15.79 -6.22
CA THR A 231 16.05 15.40 -7.15
C THR A 231 14.73 15.08 -6.48
N ILE A 232 14.70 14.68 -5.21
CA ILE A 232 13.46 14.40 -4.50
C ILE A 232 12.75 15.69 -4.16
N GLU A 233 11.52 15.86 -4.65
CA GLU A 233 10.71 17.07 -4.43
C GLU A 233 9.65 16.89 -3.34
N LYS A 234 9.17 15.67 -3.13
CA LYS A 234 8.12 15.33 -2.17
C LYS A 234 8.45 14.05 -1.42
N VAL A 235 8.04 14.00 -0.15
CA VAL A 235 8.03 12.79 0.66
C VAL A 235 6.59 12.49 1.05
N ASP A 236 6.15 11.28 0.74
CA ASP A 236 4.81 10.78 1.09
C ASP A 236 4.96 9.40 1.73
N PRO A 237 4.99 9.31 3.06
CA PRO A 237 5.22 8.05 3.78
C PRO A 237 4.06 7.06 3.66
N ASP A 238 2.86 7.53 3.29
CA ASP A 238 1.64 6.72 3.19
C ASP A 238 1.23 6.46 1.73
N LEU A 239 2.14 6.72 0.76
CA LEU A 239 1.87 6.65 -0.67
C LEU A 239 1.24 5.29 -1.08
N THR A 240 1.84 4.18 -0.65
CA THR A 240 1.35 2.83 -0.96
C THR A 240 -0.07 2.61 -0.44
N LEU A 241 -0.35 3.02 0.81
CA LEU A 241 -1.70 2.92 1.39
C LEU A 241 -2.72 3.76 0.61
N HIS A 242 -2.35 4.97 0.20
CA HIS A 242 -3.19 5.80 -0.66
C HIS A 242 -3.45 5.12 -2.01
N GLY A 243 -2.44 4.46 -2.59
CA GLY A 243 -2.57 3.68 -3.80
C GLY A 243 -3.57 2.53 -3.67
N LEU A 244 -3.46 1.77 -2.60
CA LEU A 244 -4.41 0.69 -2.29
C LEU A 244 -5.85 1.20 -2.21
N ARG A 245 -6.08 2.31 -1.49
CA ARG A 245 -7.40 2.93 -1.42
C ARG A 245 -7.90 3.37 -2.80
N ILE A 246 -7.05 4.02 -3.60
CA ILE A 246 -7.41 4.49 -4.95
C ILE A 246 -7.79 3.31 -5.85
N ILE A 247 -7.01 2.22 -5.81
CA ILE A 247 -7.31 1.00 -6.58
C ILE A 247 -8.62 0.39 -6.10
N TYR A 248 -8.86 0.34 -4.78
CA TYR A 248 -10.14 -0.15 -4.25
C TYR A 248 -11.31 0.68 -4.78
N GLU A 249 -11.25 2.02 -4.73
CA GLU A 249 -12.31 2.91 -5.22
C GLU A 249 -12.57 2.73 -6.73
N LEU A 250 -11.54 2.50 -7.54
CA LEU A 250 -11.69 2.25 -8.98
C LEU A 250 -12.43 0.94 -9.30
N ASN A 251 -12.26 -0.08 -8.45
CA ASN A 251 -12.90 -1.38 -8.62
C ASN A 251 -14.28 -1.46 -7.94
N HIS A 252 -14.64 -0.44 -7.13
CA HIS A 252 -15.93 -0.35 -6.43
C HIS A 252 -16.50 1.08 -6.58
N PRO A 253 -16.91 1.49 -7.78
CA PRO A 253 -17.32 2.86 -8.07
C PRO A 253 -18.58 3.30 -7.30
N GLU A 254 -19.41 2.36 -6.80
CA GLU A 254 -20.62 2.67 -6.05
C GLU A 254 -20.40 2.90 -4.54
N GLY A 255 -19.14 2.79 -4.08
CA GLY A 255 -18.80 2.82 -2.66
C GLY A 255 -19.26 1.54 -1.94
N PRO A 256 -19.10 1.40 -0.62
CA PRO A 256 -19.76 0.36 0.13
C PRO A 256 -21.27 0.57 -0.05
N GLU A 257 -21.92 -0.36 -0.75
CA GLU A 257 -23.37 -0.31 -1.00
C GLU A 257 -24.10 0.01 0.31
N LYS A 258 -24.79 1.14 0.33
CA LYS A 258 -25.88 1.30 1.28
C LYS A 258 -26.90 0.24 0.89
N THR A 259 -26.85 -0.90 1.54
CA THR A 259 -27.89 -1.89 1.45
C THR A 259 -29.18 -1.17 1.79
N GLN A 260 -29.96 -0.79 0.79
CA GLN A 260 -31.33 -0.35 0.99
C GLN A 260 -32.00 -1.52 1.69
N ALA A 261 -32.22 -1.37 2.99
CA ALA A 261 -33.03 -2.28 3.76
C ALA A 261 -34.32 -2.43 2.96
N ALA A 262 -34.53 -3.64 2.45
CA ALA A 262 -35.74 -3.95 1.64
C ALA A 262 -36.94 -3.49 2.45
N ALA A 263 -37.66 -2.48 1.93
CA ALA A 263 -38.86 -1.98 2.55
C ALA A 263 -39.76 -3.17 2.85
N PRO A 264 -40.30 -3.31 4.06
CA PRO A 264 -41.16 -4.42 4.40
C PRO A 264 -42.34 -4.45 3.41
N LYS A 265 -42.52 -5.58 2.73
CA LYS A 265 -43.67 -5.79 1.82
C LYS A 265 -44.94 -5.41 2.55
N PRO A 266 -45.81 -4.56 2.00
CA PRO A 266 -47.06 -4.21 2.64
C PRO A 266 -47.86 -5.49 2.89
N SER A 267 -48.29 -5.70 4.12
CA SER A 267 -49.14 -6.81 4.51
C SER A 267 -50.42 -6.75 3.69
N PRO A 268 -50.96 -7.90 3.23
CA PRO A 268 -52.21 -7.92 2.44
C PRO A 268 -53.31 -7.32 3.26
N ARG A 269 -53.96 -6.27 2.73
CA ARG A 269 -55.16 -5.63 3.31
C ARG A 269 -56.21 -6.70 3.49
N ARG A 270 -56.64 -6.96 4.72
CA ARG A 270 -57.80 -7.77 5.05
C ARG A 270 -59.05 -7.06 4.47
N ASP A 271 -59.71 -7.73 3.54
CA ASP A 271 -60.95 -7.29 2.93
C ASP A 271 -62.10 -7.44 3.97
N PRO A 272 -62.80 -6.35 4.37
CA PRO A 272 -63.81 -6.42 5.43
C PRO A 272 -65.17 -6.96 4.96
N LYS A 273 -65.29 -7.56 3.77
CA LYS A 273 -66.55 -8.03 3.22
C LYS A 273 -66.67 -9.55 3.09
N ARG A 274 -66.46 -10.30 4.18
CA ARG A 274 -66.96 -11.69 4.24
C ARG A 274 -67.44 -12.00 5.65
N GLY A 275 -68.65 -11.54 5.96
CA GLY A 275 -69.29 -11.84 7.23
C GLY A 275 -70.73 -11.33 7.31
N ALA A 276 -71.59 -11.74 6.37
CA ALA A 276 -73.05 -11.62 6.56
C ALA A 276 -73.81 -12.44 5.53
N LYS A 277 -74.15 -13.66 5.91
CA LYS A 277 -75.24 -14.50 5.41
C LYS A 277 -74.95 -15.91 5.97
N SER A 278 -75.80 -16.56 6.72
CA SER A 278 -77.22 -16.60 6.87
C SER A 278 -77.45 -17.59 8.03
N LYS A 279 -78.15 -17.15 9.05
CA LYS A 279 -78.93 -18.08 9.89
C LYS A 279 -80.37 -17.86 9.52
N LYS A 280 -80.99 -18.82 8.81
CA LYS A 280 -82.47 -19.03 8.81
C LYS A 280 -82.76 -20.51 8.54
N HIS A 281 -83.53 -21.11 9.51
CA HIS A 281 -84.39 -22.26 9.43
C HIS A 281 -83.75 -23.65 9.40
N ARG A 282 -84.15 -24.62 10.21
CA ARG A 282 -85.42 -25.13 10.70
C ARG A 282 -85.19 -26.19 11.79
N LYS A 283 -86.15 -26.21 12.70
CA LYS A 283 -86.88 -27.19 13.51
C LYS A 283 -86.04 -28.00 14.51
#